data_11a4bd5ba9bfa55dced6ce416f41eb07
#
_entry.id   11a4bd5ba9bfa55dced6ce416f41eb07
#
_cell.length_a   1.000
_cell.length_b   1.000
_cell.length_c   1.000
_cell.angle_alpha   90.00
_cell.angle_beta   90.00
_cell.angle_gamma   90.00
#
_symmetry.space_group_name_H-M   'P 1'
#
loop_
_entity.id
_entity.type
_entity.pdbx_description
1 polymer ?
#
loop_
_entity_poly.entity_id
_entity_poly.type
_entity_poly.pdbx_seq_one_letter_code
_entity_poly.pdbx_strand_id
1 'polypeptide(L)'
;MSDDKAGYNRFLLLVAGLGGLLYGVDVGIIAGALPYLEATSRLNAGQLSTVVAAVLLGSVISTLFAGALADWIGRKPLMMLSGLLFVGSIPMIALSQGYQSLVVGRLLQGISAGLIGVVVPLYLAECLSASSRGKGTGIFQWLLTLGIVTAAIVGMYFSFRVEEVAKLGDAAKLFAFKDTAWRSIFWVSLPPGILFVIGSLMVSESPRWLFRRGMRDAAYAALLRSRTTQQADTELAEMEQAAAAEKAKTSNGAQVRESLLRRKYVIPFVLACVILACNQATGVNSIIGYNTNILLQSGLSDVQAHWGYVLFTIVNFLMTIGGVLLVDRKGRKFLLSLGSAGIILSLLCTGFLFRRTEQLRVDSRDAIQGMVKDDQKVTLLYDAKTADTLLSANSDSGRAVSNRPTSLVVIYSYGDFRAATKVARSDDTAAAPIEITRESCLPANKVVAFFTNPFANLDASRMAPLHIDNALITPVPSTHNGWLVAISLFVFMAFFAIGPGVCVWLALSELMPTRIRSNGMSIALLINQAVSTAIAATFLPTVGKHGYSTMFFGFAACTVIYFITAAVFLPETKGKTLEEIEAHFEGA
;
A
#
# COMPACT_ATOMS: atom_id res chain seq x y z
N MET A 1 4.99 39.71 10.23
CA MET A 1 5.03 39.20 8.84
C MET A 1 3.99 40.00 8.07
N SER A 2 4.33 40.54 6.90
CA SER A 2 3.31 41.14 6.03
C SER A 2 2.30 40.07 5.62
N ASP A 3 1.02 40.44 5.44
CA ASP A 3 -0.06 39.50 5.06
C ASP A 3 0.27 38.65 3.83
N ASP A 4 1.03 39.24 2.89
CA ASP A 4 1.46 38.60 1.65
C ASP A 4 2.40 37.39 1.87
N LYS A 5 3.34 37.48 2.84
CA LYS A 5 4.26 36.36 3.18
C LYS A 5 3.58 35.24 3.96
N ALA A 6 2.60 35.60 4.80
CA ALA A 6 1.76 34.64 5.47
C ALA A 6 0.87 33.87 4.48
N GLY A 7 0.34 34.60 3.47
CA GLY A 7 -0.42 34.03 2.36
C GLY A 7 0.39 33.02 1.55
N TYR A 8 1.61 33.36 1.17
CA TYR A 8 2.50 32.45 0.43
C TYR A 8 2.85 31.20 1.22
N ASN A 9 3.16 31.31 2.52
CA ASN A 9 3.44 30.15 3.36
C ASN A 9 2.22 29.21 3.50
N ARG A 10 1.00 29.78 3.61
CA ARG A 10 -0.24 28.97 3.60
C ARG A 10 -0.43 28.28 2.26
N PHE A 11 -0.18 28.98 1.14
CA PHE A 11 -0.25 28.39 -0.19
C PHE A 11 0.75 27.23 -0.37
N LEU A 12 1.99 27.41 0.08
CA LEU A 12 3.03 26.37 0.05
C LEU A 12 2.59 25.11 0.85
N LEU A 13 2.03 25.33 2.04
CA LEU A 13 1.48 24.24 2.86
C LEU A 13 0.29 23.55 2.17
N LEU A 14 -0.56 24.29 1.47
CA LEU A 14 -1.69 23.74 0.71
C LEU A 14 -1.20 22.87 -0.45
N VAL A 15 -0.23 23.35 -1.24
CA VAL A 15 0.34 22.57 -2.36
C VAL A 15 1.00 21.27 -1.86
N ALA A 16 1.78 21.38 -0.79
CA ALA A 16 2.40 20.21 -0.18
C ALA A 16 1.36 19.24 0.41
N GLY A 17 0.32 19.80 1.00
CA GLY A 17 -0.82 19.03 1.50
C GLY A 17 -1.58 18.31 0.40
N LEU A 18 -1.77 18.93 -0.77
CA LEU A 18 -2.32 18.27 -1.96
C LEU A 18 -1.47 17.08 -2.38
N GLY A 19 -0.13 17.17 -2.30
CA GLY A 19 0.75 16.02 -2.52
C GLY A 19 0.49 14.88 -1.55
N GLY A 20 0.31 15.18 -0.26
CA GLY A 20 -0.08 14.20 0.75
C GLY A 20 -1.45 13.57 0.45
N LEU A 21 -2.44 14.40 0.11
CA LEU A 21 -3.78 13.94 -0.27
C LEU A 21 -3.74 12.97 -1.46
N LEU A 22 -2.97 13.31 -2.51
CA LEU A 22 -2.81 12.46 -3.69
C LEU A 22 -2.19 11.11 -3.33
N TYR A 23 -1.13 11.12 -2.52
CA TYR A 23 -0.51 9.88 -2.04
C TYR A 23 -1.52 9.02 -1.27
N GLY A 24 -2.34 9.64 -0.42
CA GLY A 24 -3.38 8.94 0.33
C GLY A 24 -4.49 8.39 -0.54
N VAL A 25 -4.96 9.17 -1.52
CA VAL A 25 -5.95 8.70 -2.51
C VAL A 25 -5.40 7.51 -3.29
N ASP A 26 -4.13 7.55 -3.71
CA ASP A 26 -3.50 6.45 -4.44
C ASP A 26 -3.49 5.13 -3.65
N VAL A 27 -3.15 5.21 -2.36
CA VAL A 27 -3.15 4.05 -1.46
C VAL A 27 -4.56 3.49 -1.24
N GLY A 28 -5.56 4.38 -1.08
CA GLY A 28 -6.92 4.00 -0.67
C GLY A 28 -7.86 3.62 -1.80
N ILE A 29 -7.65 4.16 -3.01
CA ILE A 29 -8.64 4.11 -4.10
C ILE A 29 -8.91 2.70 -4.63
N ILE A 30 -7.90 1.84 -4.58
CA ILE A 30 -8.02 0.47 -5.09
C ILE A 30 -9.00 -0.36 -4.29
N ALA A 31 -9.10 -0.17 -2.97
CA ALA A 31 -10.01 -0.93 -2.13
C ALA A 31 -11.49 -0.71 -2.50
N GLY A 32 -11.86 0.50 -2.92
CA GLY A 32 -13.22 0.79 -3.40
C GLY A 32 -13.48 0.31 -4.83
N ALA A 33 -12.45 0.27 -5.68
CA ALA A 33 -12.58 -0.11 -7.09
C ALA A 33 -12.46 -1.63 -7.32
N LEU A 34 -11.69 -2.33 -6.49
CA LEU A 34 -11.29 -3.72 -6.70
C LEU A 34 -12.47 -4.70 -6.80
N PRO A 35 -13.53 -4.63 -5.97
CA PRO A 35 -14.67 -5.53 -6.11
C PRO A 35 -15.33 -5.44 -7.47
N TYR A 36 -15.46 -4.24 -8.04
CA TYR A 36 -16.08 -4.03 -9.34
C TYR A 36 -15.15 -4.42 -10.50
N LEU A 37 -13.85 -4.14 -10.37
CA LEU A 37 -12.84 -4.63 -11.30
C LEU A 37 -12.80 -6.17 -11.32
N GLU A 38 -12.84 -6.80 -10.14
CA GLU A 38 -12.87 -8.26 -10.01
C GLU A 38 -14.14 -8.85 -10.64
N ALA A 39 -15.30 -8.22 -10.43
CA ALA A 39 -16.57 -8.69 -10.96
C ALA A 39 -16.63 -8.60 -12.49
N THR A 40 -16.05 -7.55 -13.10
CA THR A 40 -16.23 -7.25 -14.54
C THR A 40 -15.05 -7.67 -15.41
N SER A 41 -13.85 -7.82 -14.83
CA SER A 41 -12.66 -8.27 -15.57
C SER A 41 -12.59 -9.79 -15.70
N ARG A 42 -11.87 -10.26 -16.72
CA ARG A 42 -11.51 -11.67 -16.91
C ARG A 42 -10.16 -12.03 -16.28
N LEU A 43 -9.70 -11.20 -15.33
CA LEU A 43 -8.41 -11.39 -14.68
C LEU A 43 -8.49 -12.49 -13.62
N ASN A 44 -7.43 -13.28 -13.51
CA ASN A 44 -7.29 -14.27 -12.43
C ASN A 44 -6.77 -13.60 -11.14
N ALA A 45 -6.75 -14.36 -10.04
CA ALA A 45 -6.30 -13.87 -8.73
C ALA A 45 -4.85 -13.34 -8.75
N GLY A 46 -3.95 -13.98 -9.50
CA GLY A 46 -2.55 -13.56 -9.64
C GLY A 46 -2.42 -12.23 -10.41
N GLN A 47 -3.19 -12.08 -11.49
CA GLN A 47 -3.23 -10.85 -12.28
C GLN A 47 -3.82 -9.68 -11.47
N LEU A 48 -4.90 -9.90 -10.73
CA LEU A 48 -5.49 -8.89 -9.84
C LEU A 48 -4.51 -8.47 -8.74
N SER A 49 -3.82 -9.42 -8.10
CA SER A 49 -2.78 -9.11 -7.13
C SER A 49 -1.62 -8.32 -7.74
N THR A 50 -1.23 -8.62 -8.98
CA THR A 50 -0.20 -7.86 -9.69
C THR A 50 -0.64 -6.42 -9.96
N VAL A 51 -1.91 -6.20 -10.32
CA VAL A 51 -2.47 -4.85 -10.49
C VAL A 51 -2.40 -4.05 -9.18
N VAL A 52 -2.72 -4.67 -8.04
CA VAL A 52 -2.61 -4.03 -6.72
C VAL A 52 -1.14 -3.77 -6.36
N ALA A 53 -0.26 -4.75 -6.56
CA ALA A 53 1.15 -4.66 -6.23
C ALA A 53 1.93 -3.70 -7.14
N ALA A 54 1.47 -3.45 -8.38
CA ALA A 54 2.16 -2.60 -9.36
C ALA A 54 2.40 -1.17 -8.84
N VAL A 55 1.47 -0.61 -8.06
CA VAL A 55 1.67 0.70 -7.43
C VAL A 55 2.79 0.66 -6.40
N LEU A 56 2.82 -0.37 -5.56
CA LEU A 56 3.87 -0.52 -4.56
C LEU A 56 5.24 -0.74 -5.23
N LEU A 57 5.29 -1.53 -6.30
CA LEU A 57 6.51 -1.73 -7.11
C LEU A 57 6.97 -0.42 -7.75
N GLY A 58 6.07 0.36 -8.32
CA GLY A 58 6.38 1.68 -8.89
C GLY A 58 6.95 2.62 -7.85
N SER A 59 6.39 2.61 -6.64
CA SER A 59 6.90 3.39 -5.50
C SER A 59 8.30 2.93 -5.06
N VAL A 60 8.58 1.61 -5.04
CA VAL A 60 9.93 1.07 -4.79
C VAL A 60 10.93 1.64 -5.78
N ILE A 61 10.64 1.49 -7.08
CA ILE A 61 11.54 1.92 -8.16
C ILE A 61 11.83 3.41 -8.07
N SER A 62 10.78 4.23 -7.93
CA SER A 62 10.95 5.68 -7.92
C SER A 62 11.64 6.20 -6.66
N THR A 63 11.37 5.63 -5.51
CA THR A 63 12.00 6.03 -4.24
C THR A 63 13.52 5.83 -4.26
N LEU A 64 14.02 4.81 -4.97
CA LEU A 64 15.47 4.58 -5.14
C LEU A 64 16.18 5.77 -5.79
N PHE A 65 15.54 6.42 -6.73
CA PHE A 65 16.14 7.49 -7.52
C PHE A 65 15.64 8.89 -7.14
N ALA A 66 14.57 8.98 -6.36
CA ALA A 66 13.89 10.23 -6.05
C ALA A 66 14.82 11.30 -5.42
N GLY A 67 15.68 10.89 -4.48
CA GLY A 67 16.66 11.79 -3.86
C GLY A 67 17.68 12.31 -4.85
N ALA A 68 18.28 11.42 -5.65
CA ALA A 68 19.25 11.79 -6.68
C ALA A 68 18.63 12.69 -7.77
N LEU A 69 17.40 12.36 -8.21
CA LEU A 69 16.65 13.19 -9.14
C LEU A 69 16.33 14.57 -8.55
N ALA A 70 15.91 14.63 -7.27
CA ALA A 70 15.67 15.90 -6.59
C ALA A 70 16.91 16.77 -6.53
N ASP A 71 18.08 16.17 -6.29
CA ASP A 71 19.35 16.91 -6.28
C ASP A 71 19.80 17.33 -7.68
N TRP A 72 19.51 16.53 -8.70
CA TRP A 72 19.91 16.80 -10.08
C TRP A 72 19.05 17.87 -10.76
N ILE A 73 17.72 17.69 -10.80
CA ILE A 73 16.80 18.57 -11.54
C ILE A 73 16.14 19.65 -10.69
N GLY A 74 16.18 19.54 -9.37
CA GLY A 74 15.50 20.43 -8.42
C GLY A 74 14.23 19.82 -7.83
N ARG A 75 13.75 20.47 -6.75
CA ARG A 75 12.57 19.97 -6.03
C ARG A 75 11.29 20.30 -6.77
N LYS A 76 11.17 21.54 -7.25
CA LYS A 76 9.99 22.01 -7.99
C LYS A 76 9.76 21.23 -9.29
N PRO A 77 10.72 21.05 -10.20
CA PRO A 77 10.53 20.22 -11.40
C PRO A 77 10.17 18.78 -11.09
N LEU A 78 10.73 18.21 -10.01
CA LEU A 78 10.41 16.84 -9.61
C LEU A 78 8.98 16.72 -9.06
N MET A 79 8.48 17.73 -8.31
CA MET A 79 7.08 17.81 -7.89
C MET A 79 6.15 17.89 -9.11
N MET A 80 6.49 18.73 -10.10
CA MET A 80 5.73 18.84 -11.35
C MET A 80 5.71 17.52 -12.12
N LEU A 81 6.86 16.88 -12.29
CA LEU A 81 6.99 15.58 -12.96
C LEU A 81 6.14 14.51 -12.26
N SER A 82 6.21 14.44 -10.94
CA SER A 82 5.40 13.47 -10.18
C SER A 82 3.90 13.71 -10.37
N GLY A 83 3.45 14.97 -10.32
CA GLY A 83 2.06 15.33 -10.60
C GLY A 83 1.61 14.98 -12.02
N LEU A 84 2.45 15.24 -13.02
CA LEU A 84 2.16 14.89 -14.43
C LEU A 84 2.08 13.38 -14.64
N LEU A 85 2.96 12.61 -14.00
CA LEU A 85 2.88 11.13 -14.03
C LEU A 85 1.58 10.63 -13.39
N PHE A 86 1.16 11.23 -12.27
CA PHE A 86 -0.13 10.92 -11.64
C PHE A 86 -1.29 11.20 -12.59
N VAL A 87 -1.38 12.42 -13.11
CA VAL A 87 -2.44 12.84 -14.03
C VAL A 87 -2.48 11.98 -15.29
N GLY A 88 -1.32 11.62 -15.86
CA GLY A 88 -1.20 10.77 -17.03
C GLY A 88 -1.56 9.29 -16.76
N SER A 89 -1.33 8.80 -15.54
CA SER A 89 -1.66 7.42 -15.17
C SER A 89 -3.16 7.15 -15.10
N ILE A 90 -3.96 8.14 -14.70
CA ILE A 90 -5.42 7.99 -14.52
C ILE A 90 -6.13 7.59 -15.81
N PRO A 91 -5.97 8.29 -16.96
CA PRO A 91 -6.55 7.84 -18.22
C PRO A 91 -6.08 6.44 -18.64
N MET A 92 -4.80 6.11 -18.43
CA MET A 92 -4.28 4.78 -18.75
C MET A 92 -4.99 3.67 -17.95
N ILE A 93 -5.31 3.93 -16.69
CA ILE A 93 -6.05 3.00 -15.83
C ILE A 93 -7.52 2.98 -16.25
N ALA A 94 -8.17 4.13 -16.26
CA ALA A 94 -9.62 4.23 -16.44
C ALA A 94 -10.11 3.85 -17.84
N LEU A 95 -9.27 4.01 -18.87
CA LEU A 95 -9.57 3.62 -20.25
C LEU A 95 -8.95 2.27 -20.65
N SER A 96 -8.35 1.56 -19.70
CA SER A 96 -7.69 0.28 -19.98
C SER A 96 -8.67 -0.73 -20.56
N GLN A 97 -8.23 -1.43 -21.64
CA GLN A 97 -8.99 -2.50 -22.30
C GLN A 97 -8.47 -3.90 -21.92
N GLY A 98 -7.40 -3.99 -21.11
CA GLY A 98 -6.81 -5.27 -20.73
C GLY A 98 -5.77 -5.15 -19.63
N TYR A 99 -5.22 -6.32 -19.26
CA TYR A 99 -4.29 -6.46 -18.14
C TYR A 99 -3.04 -5.58 -18.25
N GLN A 100 -2.38 -5.55 -19.42
CA GLN A 100 -1.11 -4.85 -19.58
C GLN A 100 -1.23 -3.34 -19.39
N SER A 101 -2.22 -2.69 -20.02
CA SER A 101 -2.47 -1.25 -19.87
C SER A 101 -2.81 -0.88 -18.44
N LEU A 102 -3.58 -1.73 -17.76
CA LEU A 102 -3.95 -1.54 -16.36
C LEU A 102 -2.73 -1.60 -15.44
N VAL A 103 -1.86 -2.61 -15.63
CA VAL A 103 -0.61 -2.74 -14.83
C VAL A 103 0.34 -1.58 -15.08
N VAL A 104 0.54 -1.17 -16.34
CA VAL A 104 1.41 -0.03 -16.67
C VAL A 104 0.89 1.26 -16.08
N GLY A 105 -0.43 1.51 -16.19
CA GLY A 105 -1.05 2.67 -15.56
C GLY A 105 -0.87 2.69 -14.04
N ARG A 106 -1.08 1.55 -13.38
CA ARG A 106 -0.86 1.41 -11.93
C ARG A 106 0.62 1.56 -11.54
N LEU A 107 1.55 1.05 -12.36
CA LEU A 107 2.98 1.23 -12.14
C LEU A 107 3.39 2.72 -12.21
N LEU A 108 2.89 3.45 -13.22
CA LEU A 108 3.14 4.90 -13.35
C LEU A 108 2.55 5.68 -12.17
N GLN A 109 1.36 5.29 -11.73
CA GLN A 109 0.73 5.87 -10.54
C GLN A 109 1.62 5.67 -9.30
N GLY A 110 2.17 4.46 -9.13
CA GLY A 110 3.11 4.15 -8.05
C GLY A 110 4.43 4.91 -8.15
N ILE A 111 4.97 5.08 -9.35
CA ILE A 111 6.16 5.92 -9.58
C ILE A 111 5.89 7.35 -9.11
N SER A 112 4.74 7.91 -9.49
CA SER A 112 4.31 9.23 -9.00
C SER A 112 4.27 9.30 -7.47
N ALA A 113 3.59 8.33 -6.84
CA ALA A 113 3.43 8.28 -5.39
C ALA A 113 4.78 8.23 -4.66
N GLY A 114 5.71 7.39 -5.12
CA GLY A 114 7.05 7.31 -4.53
C GLY A 114 7.87 8.60 -4.68
N LEU A 115 7.76 9.29 -5.82
CA LEU A 115 8.37 10.61 -6.00
C LEU A 115 7.75 11.64 -5.06
N ILE A 116 6.42 11.72 -4.96
CA ILE A 116 5.69 12.65 -4.06
C ILE A 116 6.10 12.38 -2.61
N GLY A 117 6.15 11.12 -2.20
CA GLY A 117 6.49 10.73 -0.83
C GLY A 117 7.89 11.15 -0.40
N VAL A 118 8.81 11.36 -1.33
CA VAL A 118 10.19 11.84 -1.07
C VAL A 118 10.32 13.35 -1.28
N VAL A 119 9.89 13.85 -2.44
CA VAL A 119 10.18 15.24 -2.82
C VAL A 119 9.38 16.26 -2.02
N VAL A 120 8.11 15.97 -1.68
CA VAL A 120 7.26 16.95 -0.98
C VAL A 120 7.73 17.19 0.47
N PRO A 121 7.99 16.16 1.30
CA PRO A 121 8.58 16.37 2.62
C PRO A 121 9.95 17.05 2.58
N LEU A 122 10.81 16.68 1.61
CA LEU A 122 12.10 17.31 1.39
C LEU A 122 11.96 18.79 1.05
N TYR A 123 11.07 19.14 0.13
CA TYR A 123 10.76 20.51 -0.26
C TYR A 123 10.27 21.34 0.94
N LEU A 124 9.36 20.79 1.74
CA LEU A 124 8.88 21.45 2.97
C LEU A 124 10.00 21.69 3.98
N ALA A 125 10.88 20.71 4.17
CA ALA A 125 12.01 20.84 5.10
C ALA A 125 13.01 21.93 4.68
N GLU A 126 13.13 22.20 3.37
CA GLU A 126 14.04 23.21 2.81
C GLU A 126 13.39 24.60 2.68
N CYS A 127 12.08 24.67 2.45
CA CYS A 127 11.36 25.93 2.22
C CYS A 127 10.75 26.53 3.50
N LEU A 128 10.44 25.71 4.53
CA LEU A 128 9.87 26.20 5.78
C LEU A 128 10.96 26.60 6.78
N SER A 129 10.65 27.59 7.64
CA SER A 129 11.49 27.96 8.77
C SER A 129 11.60 26.81 9.78
N ALA A 130 12.66 26.77 10.57
CA ALA A 130 12.88 25.74 11.58
C ALA A 130 11.68 25.56 12.53
N SER A 131 11.03 26.67 12.93
CA SER A 131 9.84 26.65 13.80
C SER A 131 8.57 26.11 13.11
N SER A 132 8.52 26.07 11.77
CA SER A 132 7.35 25.66 10.99
C SER A 132 7.52 24.30 10.31
N ARG A 133 8.72 23.71 10.31
CA ARG A 133 9.01 22.43 9.64
C ARG A 133 8.15 21.28 10.18
N GLY A 134 8.04 21.17 11.51
CA GLY A 134 7.21 20.14 12.13
C GLY A 134 5.73 20.25 11.75
N LYS A 135 5.22 21.48 11.62
CA LYS A 135 3.84 21.72 11.13
C LYS A 135 3.68 21.30 9.67
N GLY A 136 4.68 21.53 8.83
CA GLY A 136 4.64 21.18 7.40
C GLY A 136 4.59 19.67 7.17
N THR A 137 5.50 18.92 7.80
CA THR A 137 5.50 17.44 7.72
C THR A 137 4.24 16.83 8.32
N GLY A 138 3.72 17.43 9.42
CA GLY A 138 2.46 17.03 10.03
C GLY A 138 1.26 17.22 9.10
N ILE A 139 1.19 18.33 8.37
CA ILE A 139 0.11 18.58 7.39
C ILE A 139 0.16 17.57 6.24
N PHE A 140 1.35 17.25 5.72
CA PHE A 140 1.50 16.24 4.67
C PHE A 140 0.94 14.88 5.14
N GLN A 141 1.36 14.41 6.31
CA GLN A 141 0.90 13.13 6.87
C GLN A 141 -0.61 13.14 7.17
N TRP A 142 -1.12 14.24 7.68
CA TRP A 142 -2.54 14.38 8.00
C TRP A 142 -3.41 14.36 6.74
N LEU A 143 -3.01 15.09 5.69
CA LEU A 143 -3.73 15.09 4.42
C LEU A 143 -3.56 13.77 3.65
N LEU A 144 -2.47 13.03 3.87
CA LEU A 144 -2.32 11.66 3.37
C LEU A 144 -3.43 10.75 3.95
N THR A 145 -3.59 10.73 5.27
CA THR A 145 -4.64 9.91 5.88
C THR A 145 -6.05 10.38 5.50
N LEU A 146 -6.27 11.68 5.34
CA LEU A 146 -7.52 12.24 4.80
C LEU A 146 -7.76 11.80 3.36
N GLY A 147 -6.71 11.67 2.54
CA GLY A 147 -6.79 11.16 1.18
C GLY A 147 -7.33 9.73 1.13
N ILE A 148 -6.88 8.87 2.06
CA ILE A 148 -7.39 7.49 2.18
C ILE A 148 -8.89 7.51 2.54
N VAL A 149 -9.31 8.37 3.49
CA VAL A 149 -10.73 8.54 3.85
C VAL A 149 -11.55 9.02 2.64
N THR A 150 -11.04 9.99 1.90
CA THR A 150 -11.70 10.51 0.70
C THR A 150 -11.91 9.41 -0.35
N ALA A 151 -10.89 8.60 -0.61
CA ALA A 151 -10.98 7.46 -1.51
C ALA A 151 -12.03 6.44 -1.05
N ALA A 152 -12.10 6.15 0.24
CA ALA A 152 -13.10 5.25 0.82
C ALA A 152 -14.54 5.79 0.64
N ILE A 153 -14.76 7.10 0.85
CA ILE A 153 -16.06 7.76 0.65
C ILE A 153 -16.47 7.69 -0.82
N VAL A 154 -15.54 7.88 -1.75
CA VAL A 154 -15.82 7.73 -3.20
C VAL A 154 -16.26 6.30 -3.52
N GLY A 155 -15.55 5.29 -3.02
CA GLY A 155 -15.93 3.89 -3.17
C GLY A 155 -17.36 3.61 -2.62
N MET A 156 -17.66 4.13 -1.43
CA MET A 156 -18.98 4.02 -0.81
C MET A 156 -20.09 4.68 -1.65
N TYR A 157 -19.83 5.85 -2.21
CA TYR A 157 -20.81 6.51 -3.11
C TYR A 157 -21.18 5.60 -4.28
N PHE A 158 -20.19 4.99 -4.94
CA PHE A 158 -20.43 4.09 -6.05
C PHE A 158 -21.12 2.79 -5.61
N SER A 159 -20.90 2.29 -4.39
CA SER A 159 -21.60 1.11 -3.88
C SER A 159 -23.09 1.33 -3.72
N PHE A 160 -23.52 2.50 -3.25
CA PHE A 160 -24.94 2.89 -3.23
C PHE A 160 -25.54 2.92 -4.64
N ARG A 161 -24.81 3.48 -5.61
CA ARG A 161 -25.29 3.55 -7.00
C ARG A 161 -25.37 2.16 -7.64
N VAL A 162 -24.42 1.27 -7.34
CA VAL A 162 -24.47 -0.14 -7.79
C VAL A 162 -25.69 -0.86 -7.21
N GLU A 163 -26.00 -0.65 -5.91
CA GLU A 163 -27.18 -1.23 -5.28
C GLU A 163 -28.49 -0.73 -5.90
N GLU A 164 -28.59 0.57 -6.23
CA GLU A 164 -29.75 1.13 -6.94
C GLU A 164 -29.95 0.44 -8.30
N VAL A 165 -28.88 0.25 -9.07
CA VAL A 165 -28.96 -0.43 -10.38
C VAL A 165 -29.28 -1.92 -10.20
N ALA A 166 -28.77 -2.57 -9.15
CA ALA A 166 -29.07 -3.96 -8.85
C ALA A 166 -30.58 -4.19 -8.59
N LYS A 167 -31.28 -3.23 -7.94
CA LYS A 167 -32.73 -3.28 -7.69
C LYS A 167 -33.57 -3.28 -8.98
N LEU A 168 -33.00 -2.89 -10.12
CA LEU A 168 -33.71 -2.93 -11.42
C LEU A 168 -33.82 -4.35 -11.98
N GLY A 169 -33.12 -5.34 -11.45
CA GLY A 169 -33.17 -6.74 -11.85
C GLY A 169 -32.53 -7.05 -13.22
N ASP A 170 -31.84 -6.09 -13.85
CA ASP A 170 -31.20 -6.25 -15.16
C ASP A 170 -29.70 -6.52 -14.98
N ALA A 171 -29.31 -7.78 -15.13
CA ALA A 171 -27.93 -8.22 -14.94
C ALA A 171 -26.94 -7.56 -15.93
N ALA A 172 -27.37 -7.30 -17.18
CA ALA A 172 -26.52 -6.68 -18.19
C ALA A 172 -26.24 -5.21 -17.84
N LYS A 173 -27.27 -4.47 -17.40
CA LYS A 173 -27.08 -3.09 -16.92
C LYS A 173 -26.24 -3.04 -15.67
N LEU A 174 -26.42 -3.96 -14.74
CA LEU A 174 -25.62 -4.03 -13.52
C LEU A 174 -24.16 -4.30 -13.83
N PHE A 175 -23.86 -5.24 -14.74
CA PHE A 175 -22.50 -5.52 -15.19
C PHE A 175 -21.83 -4.28 -15.83
N ALA A 176 -22.53 -3.63 -16.79
CA ALA A 176 -22.03 -2.42 -17.45
C ALA A 176 -21.81 -1.27 -16.45
N PHE A 177 -22.70 -1.14 -15.45
CA PHE A 177 -22.54 -0.13 -14.42
C PHE A 177 -21.36 -0.41 -13.49
N LYS A 178 -21.13 -1.67 -13.06
CA LYS A 178 -19.95 -2.07 -12.28
C LYS A 178 -18.65 -1.76 -13.04
N ASP A 179 -18.59 -2.02 -14.36
CA ASP A 179 -17.41 -1.68 -15.18
C ASP A 179 -17.19 -0.16 -15.23
N THR A 180 -18.25 0.62 -15.39
CA THR A 180 -18.17 2.09 -15.34
C THR A 180 -17.79 2.59 -13.94
N ALA A 181 -18.27 1.96 -12.88
CA ALA A 181 -18.04 2.38 -11.50
C ALA A 181 -16.56 2.35 -11.13
N TRP A 182 -15.85 1.22 -11.36
CA TRP A 182 -14.42 1.17 -11.01
C TRP A 182 -13.57 2.17 -11.81
N ARG A 183 -13.91 2.40 -13.08
CA ARG A 183 -13.25 3.39 -13.93
C ARG A 183 -13.48 4.80 -13.40
N SER A 184 -14.73 5.11 -13.04
CA SER A 184 -15.13 6.41 -12.49
C SER A 184 -14.48 6.72 -11.15
N ILE A 185 -14.31 5.71 -10.30
CA ILE A 185 -13.57 5.84 -9.03
C ILE A 185 -12.16 6.39 -9.29
N PHE A 186 -11.44 5.88 -10.29
CA PHE A 186 -10.12 6.42 -10.64
C PHE A 186 -10.21 7.86 -11.22
N TRP A 187 -11.21 8.18 -12.04
CA TRP A 187 -11.37 9.53 -12.60
C TRP A 187 -11.54 10.61 -11.53
N VAL A 188 -12.14 10.31 -10.39
CA VAL A 188 -12.30 11.27 -9.28
C VAL A 188 -10.96 11.77 -8.72
N SER A 189 -9.88 11.03 -8.90
CA SER A 189 -8.54 11.47 -8.46
C SER A 189 -7.86 12.46 -9.42
N LEU A 190 -8.39 12.65 -10.63
CA LEU A 190 -7.79 13.53 -11.63
C LEU A 190 -7.81 15.03 -11.24
N PRO A 191 -8.94 15.62 -10.76
CA PRO A 191 -8.96 17.04 -10.38
C PRO A 191 -7.92 17.41 -9.32
N PRO A 192 -7.78 16.73 -8.18
CA PRO A 192 -6.73 17.06 -7.22
C PRO A 192 -5.31 16.87 -7.78
N GLY A 193 -5.10 15.91 -8.72
CA GLY A 193 -3.85 15.76 -9.44
C GLY A 193 -3.49 16.98 -10.29
N ILE A 194 -4.45 17.51 -11.05
CA ILE A 194 -4.28 18.72 -11.85
C ILE A 194 -3.99 19.93 -10.94
N LEU A 195 -4.72 20.08 -9.82
CA LEU A 195 -4.49 21.14 -8.86
C LEU A 195 -3.08 21.08 -8.24
N PHE A 196 -2.57 19.88 -7.98
CA PHE A 196 -1.20 19.69 -7.49
C PHE A 196 -0.15 20.12 -8.53
N VAL A 197 -0.35 19.79 -9.81
CA VAL A 197 0.53 20.25 -10.90
C VAL A 197 0.52 21.76 -11.00
N ILE A 198 -0.66 22.39 -11.04
CA ILE A 198 -0.81 23.86 -11.12
C ILE A 198 -0.16 24.52 -9.89
N GLY A 199 -0.44 24.01 -8.69
CA GLY A 199 0.19 24.50 -7.46
C GLY A 199 1.71 24.39 -7.49
N SER A 200 2.24 23.28 -7.99
CA SER A 200 3.70 23.06 -8.13
C SER A 200 4.34 24.02 -9.14
N LEU A 201 3.62 24.49 -10.16
CA LEU A 201 4.10 25.55 -11.07
C LEU A 201 4.26 26.90 -10.37
N MET A 202 3.39 27.21 -9.40
CA MET A 202 3.31 28.53 -8.75
C MET A 202 4.27 28.67 -7.56
N VAL A 203 4.76 27.60 -6.96
CA VAL A 203 5.74 27.66 -5.87
C VAL A 203 7.14 28.01 -6.38
N SER A 204 8.01 28.54 -5.51
CA SER A 204 9.43 28.77 -5.81
C SER A 204 10.21 27.46 -5.75
N GLU A 205 11.38 27.40 -6.36
CA GLU A 205 12.35 26.34 -6.12
C GLU A 205 12.92 26.45 -4.69
N SER A 206 13.46 25.33 -4.18
CA SER A 206 14.09 25.28 -2.87
C SER A 206 15.27 26.26 -2.76
N PRO A 207 15.28 27.19 -1.77
CA PRO A 207 16.39 28.10 -1.59
C PRO A 207 17.70 27.38 -1.27
N ARG A 208 17.66 26.27 -0.54
CA ARG A 208 18.85 25.46 -0.23
C ARG A 208 19.41 24.78 -1.47
N TRP A 209 18.56 24.29 -2.35
CA TRP A 209 18.99 23.68 -3.61
C TRP A 209 19.63 24.73 -4.54
N LEU A 210 18.99 25.88 -4.70
CA LEU A 210 19.52 27.00 -5.49
C LEU A 210 20.89 27.42 -4.97
N PHE A 211 21.05 27.57 -3.67
CA PHE A 211 22.33 27.91 -3.04
C PHE A 211 23.44 26.87 -3.32
N ARG A 212 23.14 25.58 -3.17
CA ARG A 212 24.10 24.50 -3.48
C ARG A 212 24.54 24.48 -4.95
N ARG A 213 23.69 24.97 -5.85
CA ARG A 213 23.98 25.12 -7.28
C ARG A 213 24.75 26.41 -7.60
N GLY A 214 25.12 27.20 -6.62
CA GLY A 214 25.82 28.48 -6.80
C GLY A 214 24.92 29.65 -7.25
N MET A 215 23.62 29.45 -7.30
CA MET A 215 22.64 30.49 -7.69
C MET A 215 22.19 31.30 -6.47
N ARG A 216 23.15 32.08 -5.90
CA ARG A 216 22.97 32.81 -4.64
C ARG A 216 21.78 33.80 -4.70
N ASP A 217 21.69 34.58 -5.75
CA ASP A 217 20.66 35.62 -5.88
C ASP A 217 19.27 35.01 -6.04
N ALA A 218 19.16 33.90 -6.78
CA ALA A 218 17.91 33.15 -6.90
C ALA A 218 17.50 32.51 -5.57
N ALA A 219 18.47 31.99 -4.78
CA ALA A 219 18.22 31.46 -3.44
C ALA A 219 17.68 32.56 -2.50
N TYR A 220 18.29 33.76 -2.54
CA TYR A 220 17.83 34.89 -1.77
C TYR A 220 16.42 35.35 -2.17
N ALA A 221 16.15 35.46 -3.47
CA ALA A 221 14.82 35.80 -3.99
C ALA A 221 13.77 34.74 -3.55
N ALA A 222 14.11 33.45 -3.53
CA ALA A 222 13.22 32.41 -3.04
C ALA A 222 12.94 32.51 -1.53
N LEU A 223 13.95 32.89 -0.73
CA LEU A 223 13.80 33.17 0.70
C LEU A 223 12.85 34.33 0.95
N LEU A 224 13.00 35.44 0.21
CA LEU A 224 12.18 36.65 0.36
C LEU A 224 10.69 36.42 0.10
N ARG A 225 10.30 35.37 -0.65
CA ARG A 225 8.89 34.99 -0.84
C ARG A 225 8.21 34.53 0.44
N SER A 226 8.97 33.89 1.34
CA SER A 226 8.44 33.24 2.56
C SER A 226 8.97 33.87 3.86
N ARG A 227 10.01 34.71 3.80
CA ARG A 227 10.74 35.29 4.94
C ARG A 227 10.70 36.83 4.93
N THR A 228 10.91 37.42 6.11
CA THR A 228 11.30 38.87 6.17
C THR A 228 12.73 39.02 5.65
N THR A 229 13.10 40.21 5.24
CA THR A 229 14.46 40.53 4.75
C THR A 229 15.52 40.11 5.78
N GLN A 230 15.33 40.48 7.05
CA GLN A 230 16.23 40.10 8.13
C GLN A 230 16.36 38.57 8.32
N GLN A 231 15.25 37.82 8.22
CA GLN A 231 15.29 36.37 8.28
C GLN A 231 16.00 35.75 7.07
N ALA A 232 15.77 36.32 5.86
CA ALA A 232 16.42 35.84 4.65
C ALA A 232 17.93 36.06 4.69
N ASP A 233 18.37 37.22 5.19
CA ASP A 233 19.80 37.53 5.37
C ASP A 233 20.46 36.58 6.36
N THR A 234 19.78 36.30 7.50
CA THR A 234 20.30 35.38 8.51
C THR A 234 20.39 33.96 7.96
N GLU A 235 19.32 33.44 7.32
CA GLU A 235 19.31 32.06 6.75
C GLU A 235 20.36 31.93 5.61
N LEU A 236 20.58 32.97 4.80
CA LEU A 236 21.60 32.94 3.77
C LEU A 236 23.02 32.91 4.36
N ALA A 237 23.28 33.71 5.39
CA ALA A 237 24.56 33.69 6.12
C ALA A 237 24.84 32.35 6.79
N GLU A 238 23.81 31.70 7.38
CA GLU A 238 23.92 30.35 7.92
C GLU A 238 24.28 29.31 6.84
N MET A 239 23.68 29.41 5.63
CA MET A 239 24.03 28.53 4.51
C MET A 239 25.48 28.73 4.05
N GLU A 240 25.97 29.99 4.01
CA GLU A 240 27.35 30.34 3.66
C GLU A 240 28.34 29.76 4.69
N GLN A 241 28.04 29.93 5.98
CA GLN A 241 28.87 29.37 7.07
C GLN A 241 28.91 27.85 7.03
N ALA A 242 27.77 27.20 6.83
CA ALA A 242 27.69 25.75 6.71
C ALA A 242 28.51 25.22 5.52
N ALA A 243 28.42 25.88 4.37
CA ALA A 243 29.19 25.51 3.18
C ALA A 243 30.72 25.72 3.39
N ALA A 244 31.12 26.79 4.07
CA ALA A 244 32.52 27.05 4.41
C ALA A 244 33.07 25.99 5.39
N ALA A 245 32.29 25.61 6.42
CA ALA A 245 32.64 24.57 7.37
C ALA A 245 32.77 23.18 6.71
N GLU A 246 31.91 22.85 5.75
CA GLU A 246 31.96 21.59 5.00
C GLU A 246 33.22 21.54 4.10
N LYS A 247 33.54 22.62 3.42
CA LYS A 247 34.80 22.75 2.64
C LYS A 247 36.04 22.60 3.52
N ALA A 248 36.06 23.20 4.72
CA ALA A 248 37.15 23.08 5.67
C ALA A 248 37.32 21.64 6.19
N LYS A 249 36.23 20.92 6.45
CA LYS A 249 36.25 19.49 6.84
C LYS A 249 36.77 18.59 5.72
N THR A 250 36.43 18.86 4.48
CA THR A 250 36.88 18.10 3.31
C THR A 250 38.38 18.34 3.03
N SER A 251 38.87 19.54 3.29
CA SER A 251 40.29 19.95 3.13
C SER A 251 41.21 19.31 4.18
N ASN A 252 40.73 19.05 5.39
CA ASN A 252 41.49 18.49 6.49
C ASN A 252 41.57 16.95 6.47
N GLY A 253 41.74 16.31 5.38
CA GLY A 253 42.20 14.95 5.01
C GLY A 253 42.28 13.80 6.01
N ALA A 254 41.88 13.97 7.25
CA ALA A 254 41.97 13.00 8.32
C ALA A 254 40.61 12.38 8.71
N GLN A 255 39.87 11.85 7.75
CA GLN A 255 38.89 10.83 8.10
C GLN A 255 39.62 9.50 8.31
N VAL A 256 39.94 9.19 9.59
CA VAL A 256 40.25 7.80 9.96
C VAL A 256 39.14 6.94 9.35
N ARG A 257 39.49 6.08 8.37
CA ARG A 257 38.57 5.14 7.73
C ARG A 257 38.21 4.04 8.75
N GLU A 258 37.35 4.41 9.71
CA GLU A 258 36.79 3.44 10.64
C GLU A 258 35.94 2.44 9.86
N SER A 259 36.12 1.13 10.13
CA SER A 259 35.37 0.09 9.42
C SER A 259 33.85 0.23 9.65
N LEU A 260 33.07 0.19 8.60
CA LEU A 260 31.58 0.17 8.66
C LEU A 260 31.02 -1.13 9.26
N LEU A 261 31.86 -2.17 9.42
CA LEU A 261 31.48 -3.46 10.01
C LEU A 261 31.58 -3.47 11.55
N ARG A 262 31.82 -2.33 12.19
CA ARG A 262 31.78 -2.25 13.66
C ARG A 262 30.35 -2.40 14.18
N ARG A 263 30.21 -2.99 15.36
CA ARG A 263 28.91 -3.24 16.03
C ARG A 263 28.04 -1.99 16.10
N LYS A 264 28.60 -0.83 16.41
CA LYS A 264 27.90 0.45 16.49
C LYS A 264 27.21 0.90 15.19
N TYR A 265 27.63 0.37 14.03
CA TYR A 265 26.98 0.64 12.73
C TYR A 265 26.07 -0.51 12.30
N VAL A 266 26.53 -1.75 12.48
CA VAL A 266 25.83 -2.94 11.98
C VAL A 266 24.56 -3.22 12.79
N ILE A 267 24.61 -3.15 14.14
CA ILE A 267 23.45 -3.48 14.98
C ILE A 267 22.28 -2.51 14.75
N PRO A 268 22.46 -1.16 14.80
CA PRO A 268 21.36 -0.24 14.51
C PRO A 268 20.81 -0.39 13.09
N PHE A 269 21.69 -0.62 12.11
CA PHE A 269 21.29 -0.83 10.73
C PHE A 269 20.42 -2.09 10.56
N VAL A 270 20.86 -3.23 11.08
CA VAL A 270 20.09 -4.49 11.01
C VAL A 270 18.78 -4.36 11.76
N LEU A 271 18.81 -3.75 12.96
CA LEU A 271 17.60 -3.51 13.76
C LEU A 271 16.58 -2.66 13.00
N ALA A 272 17.02 -1.59 12.36
CA ALA A 272 16.15 -0.74 11.53
C ALA A 272 15.58 -1.50 10.31
N CYS A 273 16.39 -2.31 9.63
CA CYS A 273 15.93 -3.15 8.51
C CYS A 273 14.86 -4.17 8.96
N VAL A 274 15.08 -4.83 10.12
CA VAL A 274 14.12 -5.79 10.67
C VAL A 274 12.82 -5.08 11.08
N ILE A 275 12.91 -3.96 11.79
CA ILE A 275 11.73 -3.18 12.21
C ILE A 275 10.91 -2.76 11.00
N LEU A 276 11.55 -2.26 9.94
CA LEU A 276 10.86 -1.81 8.72
C LEU A 276 10.29 -2.96 7.89
N ALA A 277 11.00 -4.07 7.77
CA ALA A 277 10.50 -5.27 7.15
C ALA A 277 9.26 -5.80 7.88
N CYS A 278 9.34 -5.95 9.21
CA CYS A 278 8.24 -6.42 10.05
C CYS A 278 7.05 -5.44 10.06
N ASN A 279 7.29 -4.13 9.97
CA ASN A 279 6.23 -3.14 9.87
C ASN A 279 5.30 -3.43 8.67
N GLN A 280 5.86 -3.73 7.50
CA GLN A 280 5.06 -4.11 6.33
C GLN A 280 4.55 -5.56 6.40
N ALA A 281 5.30 -6.45 7.06
CA ALA A 281 4.91 -7.84 7.24
C ALA A 281 3.72 -8.02 8.20
N THR A 282 3.27 -6.94 8.90
CA THR A 282 1.95 -6.90 9.56
C THR A 282 0.79 -7.03 8.56
N GLY A 283 1.05 -6.86 7.26
CA GLY A 283 0.07 -6.91 6.19
C GLY A 283 -0.72 -5.62 5.99
N VAL A 284 -0.33 -4.50 6.61
CA VAL A 284 -1.11 -3.26 6.62
C VAL A 284 -1.52 -2.78 5.22
N ASN A 285 -0.59 -2.73 4.26
CA ASN A 285 -0.89 -2.27 2.90
C ASN A 285 -1.82 -3.23 2.14
N SER A 286 -1.66 -4.55 2.37
CA SER A 286 -2.58 -5.55 1.82
C SER A 286 -3.96 -5.45 2.48
N ILE A 287 -4.04 -5.27 3.80
CA ILE A 287 -5.32 -5.08 4.50
C ILE A 287 -6.02 -3.80 4.03
N ILE A 288 -5.30 -2.70 3.77
CA ILE A 288 -5.86 -1.48 3.18
C ILE A 288 -6.35 -1.75 1.76
N GLY A 289 -5.49 -2.29 0.89
CA GLY A 289 -5.79 -2.45 -0.53
C GLY A 289 -6.88 -3.48 -0.84
N TYR A 290 -7.00 -4.52 -0.02
CA TYR A 290 -8.00 -5.58 -0.16
C TYR A 290 -9.14 -5.46 0.87
N ASN A 291 -9.25 -4.35 1.61
CA ASN A 291 -10.16 -4.22 2.75
C ASN A 291 -11.60 -4.58 2.39
N THR A 292 -12.15 -3.95 1.35
CA THR A 292 -13.53 -4.20 0.90
C THR A 292 -13.72 -5.66 0.49
N ASN A 293 -12.77 -6.27 -0.24
CA ASN A 293 -12.83 -7.69 -0.60
C ASN A 293 -12.81 -8.61 0.64
N ILE A 294 -11.96 -8.31 1.63
CA ILE A 294 -11.91 -9.06 2.89
C ILE A 294 -13.27 -9.00 3.59
N LEU A 295 -13.88 -7.82 3.65
CA LEU A 295 -15.19 -7.60 4.29
C LEU A 295 -16.34 -8.26 3.52
N LEU A 296 -16.31 -8.23 2.19
CA LEU A 296 -17.26 -8.98 1.34
C LEU A 296 -17.19 -10.48 1.62
N GLN A 297 -15.97 -11.05 1.67
CA GLN A 297 -15.76 -12.47 1.92
C GLN A 297 -16.05 -12.88 3.38
N SER A 298 -16.07 -11.92 4.31
CA SER A 298 -16.47 -12.16 5.70
C SER A 298 -17.98 -12.17 5.92
N GLY A 299 -18.79 -11.88 4.86
CA GLY A 299 -20.25 -11.97 4.88
C GLY A 299 -20.99 -10.65 4.87
N LEU A 300 -20.30 -9.51 4.68
CA LEU A 300 -20.96 -8.22 4.48
C LEU A 300 -21.48 -8.08 3.05
N SER A 301 -22.56 -7.32 2.87
CA SER A 301 -23.02 -6.86 1.56
C SER A 301 -22.05 -5.81 0.99
N ASP A 302 -22.19 -5.51 -0.31
CA ASP A 302 -21.35 -4.52 -0.99
C ASP A 302 -21.34 -3.16 -0.27
N VAL A 303 -22.51 -2.62 0.03
CA VAL A 303 -22.65 -1.35 0.77
C VAL A 303 -22.07 -1.44 2.17
N GLN A 304 -22.31 -2.54 2.90
CA GLN A 304 -21.79 -2.73 4.25
C GLN A 304 -20.26 -2.84 4.26
N ALA A 305 -19.68 -3.52 3.26
CA ALA A 305 -18.23 -3.65 3.13
C ALA A 305 -17.55 -2.30 2.85
N HIS A 306 -18.15 -1.47 1.99
CA HIS A 306 -17.66 -0.11 1.75
C HIS A 306 -17.83 0.79 2.98
N TRP A 307 -18.94 0.68 3.73
CA TRP A 307 -19.09 1.34 5.03
C TRP A 307 -18.01 0.90 6.03
N GLY A 308 -17.75 -0.40 6.10
CA GLY A 308 -16.66 -0.95 6.92
C GLY A 308 -15.31 -0.34 6.54
N TYR A 309 -15.03 -0.18 5.25
CA TYR A 309 -13.81 0.46 4.79
C TYR A 309 -13.74 1.94 5.16
N VAL A 310 -14.83 2.70 5.02
CA VAL A 310 -14.87 4.11 5.48
C VAL A 310 -14.58 4.21 6.97
N LEU A 311 -15.24 3.39 7.80
CA LEU A 311 -14.98 3.39 9.25
C LEU A 311 -13.54 3.01 9.59
N PHE A 312 -12.98 2.01 8.90
CA PHE A 312 -11.58 1.61 9.04
C PHE A 312 -10.61 2.77 8.76
N THR A 313 -10.87 3.53 7.69
CA THR A 313 -10.02 4.67 7.32
C THR A 313 -10.21 5.87 8.25
N ILE A 314 -11.41 6.10 8.78
CA ILE A 314 -11.67 7.10 9.82
C ILE A 314 -10.92 6.75 11.11
N VAL A 315 -10.93 5.48 11.51
CA VAL A 315 -10.14 5.01 12.67
C VAL A 315 -8.66 5.30 12.43
N ASN A 316 -8.12 4.98 11.24
CA ASN A 316 -6.75 5.30 10.89
C ASN A 316 -6.45 6.80 11.05
N PHE A 317 -7.32 7.65 10.50
CA PHE A 317 -7.15 9.11 10.53
C PHE A 317 -7.15 9.64 11.98
N LEU A 318 -8.14 9.27 12.78
CA LEU A 318 -8.25 9.73 14.16
C LEU A 318 -7.12 9.21 15.07
N MET A 319 -6.77 7.92 14.90
CA MET A 319 -5.75 7.29 15.74
C MET A 319 -4.34 7.72 15.37
N THR A 320 -4.10 8.14 14.13
CA THR A 320 -2.83 8.79 13.73
C THR A 320 -2.62 10.10 14.50
N ILE A 321 -3.67 10.91 14.68
CA ILE A 321 -3.60 12.12 15.53
C ILE A 321 -3.23 11.74 16.96
N GLY A 322 -3.90 10.73 17.52
CA GLY A 322 -3.60 10.20 18.85
C GLY A 322 -2.15 9.73 18.98
N GLY A 323 -1.65 9.00 17.98
CA GLY A 323 -0.26 8.50 17.93
C GLY A 323 0.77 9.64 17.97
N VAL A 324 0.57 10.68 17.14
CA VAL A 324 1.45 11.86 17.11
C VAL A 324 1.48 12.58 18.46
N LEU A 325 0.33 12.70 19.15
CA LEU A 325 0.26 13.33 20.48
C LEU A 325 0.91 12.48 21.57
N LEU A 326 0.89 11.15 21.43
CA LEU A 326 1.39 10.22 22.44
C LEU A 326 2.89 9.93 22.29
N VAL A 327 3.46 10.03 21.09
CA VAL A 327 4.84 9.64 20.81
C VAL A 327 5.86 10.40 21.66
N ASP A 328 5.63 11.69 21.87
CA ASP A 328 6.51 12.52 22.69
C ASP A 328 6.26 12.34 24.21
N ARG A 329 5.07 11.84 24.58
CA ARG A 329 4.72 11.62 26.01
C ARG A 329 5.13 10.24 26.52
N LYS A 330 4.93 9.19 25.74
CA LYS A 330 5.10 7.78 26.16
C LYS A 330 6.38 7.12 25.64
N GLY A 331 7.01 7.68 24.60
CA GLY A 331 8.22 7.14 23.97
C GLY A 331 7.93 6.15 22.84
N ARG A 332 8.98 5.92 22.04
CA ARG A 332 8.86 5.14 20.79
C ARG A 332 8.77 3.63 21.07
N LYS A 333 9.61 3.13 21.98
CA LYS A 333 9.63 1.71 22.38
C LYS A 333 8.27 1.25 22.92
N PHE A 334 7.68 2.02 23.83
CA PHE A 334 6.39 1.70 24.44
C PHE A 334 5.28 1.63 23.39
N LEU A 335 5.18 2.64 22.50
CA LEU A 335 4.10 2.69 21.50
C LEU A 335 4.26 1.61 20.43
N LEU A 336 5.49 1.28 20.01
CA LEU A 336 5.74 0.18 19.08
C LEU A 336 5.38 -1.18 19.70
N SER A 337 5.73 -1.39 20.97
CA SER A 337 5.39 -2.63 21.69
C SER A 337 3.89 -2.76 21.92
N LEU A 338 3.22 -1.70 22.39
CA LEU A 338 1.77 -1.68 22.57
C LEU A 338 1.02 -1.90 21.25
N GLY A 339 1.44 -1.18 20.20
CA GLY A 339 0.84 -1.28 18.88
C GLY A 339 0.97 -2.68 18.30
N SER A 340 2.18 -3.26 18.31
CA SER A 340 2.40 -4.61 17.80
C SER A 340 1.65 -5.69 18.61
N ALA A 341 1.55 -5.56 19.93
CA ALA A 341 0.75 -6.48 20.75
C ALA A 341 -0.73 -6.44 20.37
N GLY A 342 -1.32 -5.24 20.22
CA GLY A 342 -2.72 -5.09 19.79
C GLY A 342 -2.96 -5.61 18.35
N ILE A 343 -2.00 -5.42 17.45
CA ILE A 343 -2.03 -5.97 16.09
C ILE A 343 -2.07 -7.51 16.14
N ILE A 344 -1.22 -8.16 16.94
CA ILE A 344 -1.20 -9.62 17.09
C ILE A 344 -2.58 -10.13 17.50
N LEU A 345 -3.16 -9.54 18.56
CA LEU A 345 -4.47 -9.97 19.07
C LEU A 345 -5.57 -9.83 18.03
N SER A 346 -5.60 -8.70 17.30
CA SER A 346 -6.61 -8.45 16.28
C SER A 346 -6.44 -9.37 15.06
N LEU A 347 -5.22 -9.63 14.60
CA LEU A 347 -4.94 -10.55 13.49
C LEU A 347 -5.28 -11.99 13.84
N LEU A 348 -4.98 -12.43 15.07
CA LEU A 348 -5.40 -13.76 15.56
C LEU A 348 -6.93 -13.86 15.60
N CYS A 349 -7.63 -12.85 16.12
CA CYS A 349 -9.09 -12.82 16.14
C CYS A 349 -9.67 -12.93 14.71
N THR A 350 -9.19 -12.11 13.79
CA THR A 350 -9.59 -12.15 12.37
C THR A 350 -9.32 -13.52 11.75
N GLY A 351 -8.13 -14.08 11.98
CA GLY A 351 -7.74 -15.40 11.50
C GLY A 351 -8.67 -16.51 12.01
N PHE A 352 -9.04 -16.50 13.30
CA PHE A 352 -9.98 -17.47 13.86
C PHE A 352 -11.40 -17.32 13.33
N LEU A 353 -11.88 -16.10 13.10
CA LEU A 353 -13.20 -15.86 12.49
C LEU A 353 -13.28 -16.45 11.07
N PHE A 354 -12.25 -16.26 10.26
CA PHE A 354 -12.17 -16.89 8.93
C PHE A 354 -12.01 -18.41 9.02
N ARG A 355 -11.17 -18.91 9.93
CA ARG A 355 -10.92 -20.34 10.09
C ARG A 355 -12.20 -21.15 10.34
N ARG A 356 -13.12 -20.60 11.16
CA ARG A 356 -14.41 -21.26 11.44
C ARG A 356 -15.23 -21.50 10.17
N THR A 357 -15.22 -20.56 9.25
CA THR A 357 -15.95 -20.68 7.97
C THR A 357 -15.19 -21.57 6.99
N GLU A 358 -13.88 -21.46 6.97
CA GLU A 358 -13.02 -22.24 6.08
C GLU A 358 -13.02 -23.74 6.40
N GLN A 359 -13.32 -24.13 7.64
CA GLN A 359 -13.51 -25.55 8.02
C GLN A 359 -14.74 -26.19 7.38
N LEU A 360 -15.69 -25.38 6.88
CA LEU A 360 -16.90 -25.86 6.18
C LEU A 360 -16.71 -25.97 4.66
N ARG A 361 -15.48 -25.92 4.16
CA ARG A 361 -15.15 -26.03 2.74
C ARG A 361 -15.48 -27.42 2.20
N VAL A 362 -16.05 -27.42 1.01
CA VAL A 362 -16.32 -28.64 0.22
C VAL A 362 -15.44 -28.59 -1.02
N ASP A 363 -14.70 -29.65 -1.30
CA ASP A 363 -13.91 -29.77 -2.53
C ASP A 363 -14.74 -30.44 -3.61
N SER A 364 -15.04 -29.69 -4.68
CA SER A 364 -15.79 -30.17 -5.85
C SER A 364 -14.87 -30.35 -7.06
N ARG A 365 -13.60 -30.67 -6.83
CA ARG A 365 -12.57 -30.83 -7.86
C ARG A 365 -13.01 -31.78 -8.98
N ASP A 366 -13.50 -32.97 -8.63
CA ASP A 366 -13.83 -34.01 -9.61
C ASP A 366 -15.00 -33.59 -10.51
N ALA A 367 -15.96 -32.85 -9.97
CA ALA A 367 -17.07 -32.30 -10.74
C ALA A 367 -16.60 -31.27 -11.78
N ILE A 368 -15.67 -30.37 -11.41
CA ILE A 368 -15.13 -29.37 -12.33
C ILE A 368 -14.14 -30.00 -13.29
N GLN A 369 -13.34 -30.99 -12.88
CA GLN A 369 -12.46 -31.74 -13.79
C GLN A 369 -13.27 -32.45 -14.89
N GLY A 370 -14.44 -32.98 -14.54
CA GLY A 370 -15.39 -33.58 -15.51
C GLY A 370 -15.98 -32.60 -16.53
N MET A 371 -15.87 -31.28 -16.29
CA MET A 371 -16.31 -30.24 -17.23
C MET A 371 -15.21 -29.85 -18.23
N VAL A 372 -13.98 -30.32 -18.07
CA VAL A 372 -12.86 -30.05 -18.99
C VAL A 372 -13.15 -30.73 -20.32
N LYS A 373 -13.17 -29.94 -21.39
CA LYS A 373 -13.37 -30.39 -22.76
C LYS A 373 -12.04 -30.63 -23.48
N ASP A 374 -12.10 -31.13 -24.70
CA ASP A 374 -10.91 -31.41 -25.55
C ASP A 374 -10.03 -30.18 -25.78
N ASP A 375 -10.61 -28.97 -25.77
CA ASP A 375 -9.88 -27.70 -25.89
C ASP A 375 -9.11 -27.31 -24.62
N GLN A 376 -9.17 -28.15 -23.57
CA GLN A 376 -8.47 -27.95 -22.29
C GLN A 376 -8.82 -26.59 -21.65
N LYS A 377 -10.11 -26.20 -21.69
CA LYS A 377 -10.66 -24.96 -21.11
C LYS A 377 -11.90 -25.29 -20.30
N VAL A 378 -12.17 -24.43 -19.31
CA VAL A 378 -13.45 -24.44 -18.59
C VAL A 378 -13.99 -23.03 -18.52
N THR A 379 -15.24 -22.85 -18.93
CA THR A 379 -15.99 -21.60 -18.71
C THR A 379 -17.20 -21.94 -17.86
N LEU A 380 -17.27 -21.33 -16.68
CA LEU A 380 -18.29 -21.64 -15.67
C LEU A 380 -18.93 -20.35 -15.16
N LEU A 381 -20.25 -20.22 -15.34
CA LEU A 381 -21.03 -19.22 -14.59
C LEU A 381 -21.40 -19.81 -13.24
N TYR A 382 -20.89 -19.19 -12.17
CA TYR A 382 -21.14 -19.67 -10.82
C TYR A 382 -22.31 -18.91 -10.20
N ASP A 383 -23.50 -19.50 -10.33
CA ASP A 383 -24.75 -19.04 -9.75
C ASP A 383 -25.29 -20.03 -8.70
N ALA A 384 -26.41 -19.73 -8.08
CA ALA A 384 -27.01 -20.60 -7.07
C ALA A 384 -27.31 -22.00 -7.59
N LYS A 385 -27.78 -22.12 -8.85
CA LYS A 385 -28.10 -23.40 -9.49
C LYS A 385 -26.85 -24.24 -9.73
N THR A 386 -25.79 -23.62 -10.22
CA THR A 386 -24.51 -24.28 -10.45
C THR A 386 -23.86 -24.69 -9.12
N ALA A 387 -23.96 -23.83 -8.09
CA ALA A 387 -23.49 -24.16 -6.75
C ALA A 387 -24.18 -25.39 -6.19
N ASP A 388 -25.52 -25.47 -6.26
CA ASP A 388 -26.29 -26.64 -5.81
C ASP A 388 -25.94 -27.90 -6.60
N THR A 389 -25.71 -27.78 -7.91
CA THR A 389 -25.30 -28.90 -8.76
C THR A 389 -23.93 -29.45 -8.33
N LEU A 390 -22.95 -28.57 -8.11
CA LEU A 390 -21.61 -28.96 -7.66
C LEU A 390 -21.61 -29.53 -6.24
N LEU A 391 -22.46 -29.02 -5.35
CA LEU A 391 -22.58 -29.51 -3.98
C LEU A 391 -23.32 -30.86 -3.92
N SER A 392 -24.32 -31.07 -4.76
CA SER A 392 -25.07 -32.33 -4.81
C SER A 392 -24.24 -33.51 -5.32
N ALA A 393 -23.20 -33.23 -6.12
CA ALA A 393 -22.22 -34.24 -6.54
C ALA A 393 -21.34 -34.74 -5.39
N ASN A 394 -21.29 -34.01 -4.25
CA ASN A 394 -20.53 -34.33 -3.04
C ASN A 394 -21.50 -34.75 -1.90
N SER A 395 -21.68 -36.01 -1.65
CA SER A 395 -22.75 -36.66 -0.90
C SER A 395 -23.14 -36.02 0.46
N ASP A 396 -22.35 -36.08 1.52
CA ASP A 396 -22.82 -35.66 2.86
C ASP A 396 -22.36 -34.23 3.26
N SER A 397 -21.18 -33.83 2.85
CA SER A 397 -20.64 -32.51 3.15
C SER A 397 -21.35 -31.40 2.35
N GLY A 398 -21.85 -31.71 1.15
CA GLY A 398 -22.58 -30.76 0.30
C GLY A 398 -23.95 -30.39 0.87
N ARG A 399 -24.66 -31.31 1.51
CA ARG A 399 -25.99 -31.04 2.11
C ARG A 399 -25.94 -30.05 3.26
N ALA A 400 -24.84 -29.96 4.00
CA ALA A 400 -24.69 -29.02 5.10
C ALA A 400 -24.53 -27.55 4.62
N VAL A 401 -24.16 -27.35 3.36
CA VAL A 401 -23.86 -26.05 2.74
C VAL A 401 -24.93 -25.64 1.73
N SER A 402 -25.77 -26.59 1.25
CA SER A 402 -26.85 -26.30 0.31
C SER A 402 -27.86 -25.29 0.89
N ASN A 403 -28.50 -24.51 0.03
CA ASN A 403 -29.44 -23.43 0.38
C ASN A 403 -28.84 -22.18 1.06
N ARG A 404 -27.51 -22.01 1.00
CA ARG A 404 -26.84 -20.79 1.46
C ARG A 404 -26.03 -20.18 0.31
N PRO A 405 -25.84 -18.85 0.28
CA PRO A 405 -24.86 -18.27 -0.61
C PRO A 405 -23.47 -18.89 -0.38
N THR A 406 -22.80 -19.24 -1.47
CA THR A 406 -21.48 -19.87 -1.43
C THR A 406 -20.49 -19.10 -2.31
N SER A 407 -19.21 -19.27 -2.04
CA SER A 407 -18.12 -18.78 -2.88
C SER A 407 -17.32 -19.96 -3.42
N LEU A 408 -16.87 -19.85 -4.67
CA LEU A 408 -16.05 -20.84 -5.35
C LEU A 408 -14.69 -20.25 -5.71
N VAL A 409 -13.64 -21.02 -5.42
CA VAL A 409 -12.29 -20.79 -5.93
C VAL A 409 -11.78 -22.07 -6.55
N VAL A 410 -11.33 -22.00 -7.81
CA VAL A 410 -10.72 -23.14 -8.50
C VAL A 410 -9.21 -22.92 -8.61
N ILE A 411 -8.43 -23.89 -8.13
CA ILE A 411 -6.98 -23.94 -8.29
C ILE A 411 -6.70 -24.96 -9.40
N TYR A 412 -5.97 -24.53 -10.40
CA TYR A 412 -5.72 -25.31 -11.60
C TYR A 412 -4.28 -25.16 -12.08
N SER A 413 -3.83 -26.10 -12.89
CA SER A 413 -2.47 -26.14 -13.42
C SER A 413 -2.41 -26.58 -14.88
N TYR A 414 -1.41 -26.09 -15.59
CA TYR A 414 -0.94 -26.60 -16.88
C TYR A 414 0.56 -26.92 -16.73
N GLY A 415 0.88 -28.20 -16.56
CA GLY A 415 2.24 -28.64 -16.25
C GLY A 415 2.76 -28.04 -14.94
N ASP A 416 3.90 -27.37 -14.99
CA ASP A 416 4.58 -26.82 -13.80
C ASP A 416 3.99 -25.49 -13.30
N PHE A 417 3.06 -24.88 -14.03
CA PHE A 417 2.46 -23.59 -13.65
C PHE A 417 1.07 -23.78 -13.05
N ARG A 418 0.82 -23.08 -11.95
CA ARG A 418 -0.42 -23.12 -11.20
C ARG A 418 -1.03 -21.73 -11.09
N ALA A 419 -2.35 -21.65 -11.24
CA ALA A 419 -3.11 -20.44 -11.02
C ALA A 419 -4.35 -20.72 -10.16
N ALA A 420 -4.93 -19.66 -9.62
CA ALA A 420 -6.22 -19.69 -8.95
C ALA A 420 -7.17 -18.73 -9.63
N THR A 421 -8.45 -19.10 -9.72
CA THR A 421 -9.49 -18.17 -10.19
C THR A 421 -9.71 -17.08 -9.14
N LYS A 422 -10.37 -15.99 -9.56
CA LYS A 422 -10.99 -15.06 -8.62
C LYS A 422 -12.03 -15.80 -7.77
N VAL A 423 -12.38 -15.22 -6.62
CA VAL A 423 -13.48 -15.75 -5.80
C VAL A 423 -14.80 -15.38 -6.46
N ALA A 424 -15.56 -16.38 -6.91
CA ALA A 424 -16.90 -16.16 -7.46
C ALA A 424 -17.96 -16.47 -6.40
N ARG A 425 -18.97 -15.60 -6.26
CA ARG A 425 -20.09 -15.79 -5.32
C ARG A 425 -21.33 -16.23 -6.06
N SER A 426 -22.05 -17.18 -5.50
CA SER A 426 -23.30 -17.71 -6.08
C SER A 426 -24.46 -16.71 -6.03
N ASP A 427 -24.38 -15.68 -5.19
CA ASP A 427 -25.38 -14.62 -5.04
C ASP A 427 -25.06 -13.35 -5.88
N ASP A 428 -23.93 -13.30 -6.59
CA ASP A 428 -23.61 -12.21 -7.53
C ASP A 428 -24.10 -12.56 -8.94
N THR A 429 -25.32 -12.13 -9.24
CA THR A 429 -26.01 -12.38 -10.53
C THR A 429 -25.37 -11.65 -11.73
N ALA A 430 -24.46 -10.71 -11.48
CA ALA A 430 -23.78 -9.90 -12.50
C ALA A 430 -22.27 -10.19 -12.59
N ALA A 431 -21.79 -11.25 -11.96
CA ALA A 431 -20.40 -11.64 -12.06
C ALA A 431 -20.07 -12.21 -13.45
N ALA A 432 -18.91 -11.86 -13.99
CA ALA A 432 -18.40 -12.48 -15.22
C ALA A 432 -18.13 -13.97 -14.98
N PRO A 433 -18.36 -14.84 -15.98
CA PRO A 433 -18.01 -16.25 -15.88
C PRO A 433 -16.56 -16.47 -15.46
N ILE A 434 -16.32 -17.55 -14.73
CA ILE A 434 -14.96 -18.04 -14.46
C ILE A 434 -14.43 -18.63 -15.77
N GLU A 435 -13.31 -18.11 -16.26
CA GLU A 435 -12.62 -18.64 -17.43
C GLU A 435 -11.28 -19.24 -17.00
N ILE A 436 -11.13 -20.55 -17.21
CA ILE A 436 -9.90 -21.29 -16.98
C ILE A 436 -9.30 -21.61 -18.35
N THR A 437 -8.18 -20.95 -18.67
CA THR A 437 -7.49 -21.10 -19.95
C THR A 437 -5.98 -21.17 -19.73
N ARG A 438 -5.24 -21.65 -20.75
CA ARG A 438 -3.77 -21.65 -20.69
C ARG A 438 -3.20 -20.22 -20.53
N GLU A 439 -3.79 -19.26 -21.20
CA GLU A 439 -3.36 -17.86 -21.15
C GLU A 439 -3.53 -17.25 -19.75
N SER A 440 -4.52 -17.71 -18.99
CA SER A 440 -4.74 -17.27 -17.60
C SER A 440 -3.76 -17.91 -16.61
N CYS A 441 -3.04 -18.98 -16.99
CA CYS A 441 -2.12 -19.71 -16.11
C CYS A 441 -0.65 -19.54 -16.49
N LEU A 442 -0.35 -19.60 -17.79
CA LEU A 442 1.02 -19.64 -18.29
C LEU A 442 1.62 -18.24 -18.44
N PRO A 443 2.89 -18.04 -18.06
CA PRO A 443 3.61 -16.80 -18.33
C PRO A 443 3.72 -16.49 -19.82
N ALA A 444 3.66 -15.20 -20.19
CA ALA A 444 3.68 -14.76 -21.57
C ALA A 444 5.00 -15.10 -22.31
N ASN A 445 6.12 -15.12 -21.57
CA ASN A 445 7.45 -15.37 -22.13
C ASN A 445 8.38 -16.06 -21.11
N LYS A 446 9.55 -16.54 -21.59
CA LYS A 446 10.53 -17.27 -20.78
C LYS A 446 11.13 -16.42 -19.64
N VAL A 447 11.22 -15.10 -19.80
CA VAL A 447 11.74 -14.22 -18.76
C VAL A 447 10.76 -14.17 -17.59
N VAL A 448 9.48 -13.95 -17.85
CA VAL A 448 8.44 -13.98 -16.82
C VAL A 448 8.35 -15.37 -16.20
N ALA A 449 8.46 -16.43 -16.99
CA ALA A 449 8.45 -17.81 -16.51
C ALA A 449 9.58 -18.06 -15.50
N PHE A 450 10.80 -17.59 -15.78
CA PHE A 450 11.94 -17.72 -14.86
C PHE A 450 11.68 -17.07 -13.51
N PHE A 451 11.10 -15.88 -13.48
CA PHE A 451 10.77 -15.20 -12.23
C PHE A 451 9.56 -15.82 -11.50
N THR A 452 8.64 -16.48 -12.23
CA THR A 452 7.47 -17.13 -11.63
C THR A 452 7.82 -18.50 -11.06
N ASN A 453 8.54 -19.31 -11.83
CA ASN A 453 9.05 -20.62 -11.43
C ASN A 453 10.33 -20.93 -12.22
N PRO A 454 11.52 -20.67 -11.66
CA PRO A 454 12.80 -20.82 -12.37
C PRO A 454 13.13 -22.26 -12.80
N PHE A 455 12.45 -23.24 -12.20
CA PHE A 455 12.66 -24.67 -12.47
C PHE A 455 11.63 -25.26 -13.45
N ALA A 456 10.64 -24.46 -13.88
CA ALA A 456 9.56 -24.91 -14.74
C ALA A 456 9.96 -24.95 -16.23
N ASN A 457 9.43 -25.92 -16.96
CA ASN A 457 9.54 -25.98 -18.41
C ASN A 457 8.30 -25.34 -19.07
N LEU A 458 8.44 -24.09 -19.54
CA LEU A 458 7.33 -23.35 -20.16
C LEU A 458 6.83 -24.02 -21.45
N ASP A 459 7.74 -24.56 -22.27
CA ASP A 459 7.37 -25.15 -23.55
C ASP A 459 6.61 -26.48 -23.35
N ALA A 460 7.01 -27.29 -22.38
CA ALA A 460 6.26 -28.48 -21.95
C ALA A 460 4.90 -28.12 -21.34
N SER A 461 4.84 -27.08 -20.53
CA SER A 461 3.59 -26.63 -19.89
C SER A 461 2.57 -26.08 -20.88
N ARG A 462 3.01 -25.55 -22.03
CA ARG A 462 2.12 -25.12 -23.12
C ARG A 462 1.37 -26.27 -23.78
N MET A 463 1.91 -27.47 -23.71
CA MET A 463 1.30 -28.68 -24.27
C MET A 463 0.58 -29.53 -23.22
N ALA A 464 0.78 -29.22 -21.94
CA ALA A 464 0.21 -29.96 -20.84
C ALA A 464 -1.34 -29.86 -20.80
N PRO A 465 -2.03 -30.92 -20.37
CA PRO A 465 -3.48 -30.90 -20.15
C PRO A 465 -3.83 -30.01 -18.95
N LEU A 466 -5.08 -29.55 -18.92
CA LEU A 466 -5.64 -28.86 -17.77
C LEU A 466 -5.87 -29.85 -16.63
N HIS A 467 -5.30 -29.55 -15.49
CA HIS A 467 -5.55 -30.26 -14.25
C HIS A 467 -6.19 -29.35 -13.21
N ILE A 468 -7.30 -29.78 -12.61
CA ILE A 468 -7.94 -29.07 -11.51
C ILE A 468 -7.33 -29.60 -10.21
N ASP A 469 -6.49 -28.80 -9.57
CA ASP A 469 -5.83 -29.19 -8.32
C ASP A 469 -6.83 -29.21 -7.15
N ASN A 470 -7.69 -28.18 -7.04
CA ASN A 470 -8.76 -28.05 -6.04
C ASN A 470 -9.89 -27.18 -6.56
N ALA A 471 -11.11 -27.42 -6.11
CA ALA A 471 -12.28 -26.58 -6.37
C ALA A 471 -13.05 -26.36 -5.06
N LEU A 472 -12.69 -25.31 -4.34
CA LEU A 472 -13.14 -25.09 -2.97
C LEU A 472 -14.42 -24.26 -2.94
N ILE A 473 -15.52 -24.87 -2.55
CA ILE A 473 -16.80 -24.21 -2.27
C ILE A 473 -16.87 -23.93 -0.77
N THR A 474 -17.04 -22.66 -0.41
CA THR A 474 -17.10 -22.18 0.97
C THR A 474 -18.44 -21.46 1.20
N PRO A 475 -19.20 -21.75 2.27
CA PRO A 475 -20.39 -20.98 2.58
C PRO A 475 -20.01 -19.52 2.91
N VAL A 476 -20.79 -18.58 2.40
CA VAL A 476 -20.63 -17.17 2.75
C VAL A 476 -21.06 -16.97 4.21
N PRO A 477 -20.20 -16.38 5.05
CA PRO A 477 -20.51 -16.16 6.46
C PRO A 477 -21.73 -15.23 6.67
N SER A 478 -22.28 -15.24 7.87
CA SER A 478 -23.34 -14.31 8.24
C SER A 478 -22.85 -12.86 8.34
N THR A 479 -23.75 -11.89 8.14
CA THR A 479 -23.46 -10.46 8.33
C THR A 479 -22.91 -10.14 9.73
N HIS A 480 -23.37 -10.88 10.76
CA HIS A 480 -22.82 -10.75 12.11
C HIS A 480 -21.32 -11.09 12.15
N ASN A 481 -20.91 -12.21 11.52
CA ASN A 481 -19.49 -12.56 11.40
C ASN A 481 -18.71 -11.47 10.64
N GLY A 482 -19.30 -10.92 9.58
CA GLY A 482 -18.71 -9.82 8.82
C GLY A 482 -18.40 -8.59 9.67
N TRP A 483 -19.32 -8.17 10.53
CA TRP A 483 -19.07 -7.05 11.45
C TRP A 483 -18.05 -7.38 12.55
N LEU A 484 -17.98 -8.62 13.04
CA LEU A 484 -16.92 -9.03 13.96
C LEU A 484 -15.54 -8.94 13.32
N VAL A 485 -15.41 -9.36 12.05
CA VAL A 485 -14.18 -9.18 11.27
C VAL A 485 -13.87 -7.69 11.08
N ALA A 486 -14.86 -6.88 10.72
CA ALA A 486 -14.69 -5.43 10.56
C ALA A 486 -14.17 -4.77 11.85
N ILE A 487 -14.78 -5.05 13.00
CA ILE A 487 -14.36 -4.52 14.31
C ILE A 487 -12.92 -4.98 14.62
N SER A 488 -12.59 -6.24 14.35
CA SER A 488 -11.23 -6.75 14.54
C SER A 488 -10.21 -5.99 13.69
N LEU A 489 -10.55 -5.66 12.43
CA LEU A 489 -9.72 -4.85 11.55
C LEU A 489 -9.65 -3.38 11.99
N PHE A 490 -10.72 -2.82 12.59
CA PHE A 490 -10.68 -1.46 13.18
C PHE A 490 -9.71 -1.41 14.36
N VAL A 491 -9.71 -2.44 15.22
CA VAL A 491 -8.76 -2.59 16.32
C VAL A 491 -7.34 -2.74 15.79
N PHE A 492 -7.13 -3.56 14.75
CA PHE A 492 -5.84 -3.66 14.04
C PHE A 492 -5.33 -2.29 13.61
N MET A 493 -6.16 -1.52 12.89
CA MET A 493 -5.77 -0.21 12.36
C MET A 493 -5.54 0.81 13.47
N ALA A 494 -6.32 0.78 14.55
CA ALA A 494 -6.14 1.66 15.70
C ALA A 494 -4.75 1.46 16.34
N PHE A 495 -4.37 0.21 16.62
CA PHE A 495 -3.06 -0.11 17.18
C PHE A 495 -1.92 0.15 16.21
N PHE A 496 -2.14 -0.09 14.92
CA PHE A 496 -1.15 0.25 13.89
C PHE A 496 -0.91 1.76 13.83
N ALA A 497 -1.96 2.56 13.77
CA ALA A 497 -1.85 4.01 13.63
C ALA A 497 -1.23 4.70 14.86
N ILE A 498 -1.52 4.23 16.08
CA ILE A 498 -0.95 4.79 17.31
C ILE A 498 0.54 4.41 17.46
N GLY A 499 0.91 3.21 17.12
CA GLY A 499 2.25 2.66 17.32
C GLY A 499 3.08 2.63 16.03
N PRO A 500 3.10 1.51 15.29
CA PRO A 500 3.91 1.32 14.10
C PRO A 500 3.81 2.42 13.05
N GLY A 501 2.60 2.93 12.78
CA GLY A 501 2.36 3.92 11.73
C GLY A 501 3.07 5.26 11.96
N VAL A 502 3.17 5.71 13.21
CA VAL A 502 3.81 6.99 13.56
C VAL A 502 5.25 6.78 14.02
N CYS A 503 5.49 5.78 14.89
CA CYS A 503 6.76 5.65 15.59
C CYS A 503 7.89 5.10 14.71
N VAL A 504 7.58 4.28 13.68
CA VAL A 504 8.59 3.59 12.89
C VAL A 504 9.52 4.56 12.15
N TRP A 505 8.99 5.64 11.61
CA TRP A 505 9.76 6.64 10.87
C TRP A 505 10.67 7.47 11.77
N LEU A 506 10.18 7.81 12.97
CA LEU A 506 10.96 8.53 13.98
C LEU A 506 12.07 7.62 14.51
N ALA A 507 11.73 6.39 14.92
CA ALA A 507 12.71 5.43 15.42
C ALA A 507 13.81 5.15 14.38
N LEU A 508 13.47 5.01 13.09
CA LEU A 508 14.45 4.82 12.02
C LEU A 508 15.45 5.98 11.95
N SER A 509 14.99 7.22 11.99
CA SER A 509 15.84 8.40 11.89
C SER A 509 16.71 8.60 13.12
N GLU A 510 16.23 8.20 14.29
CA GLU A 510 16.93 8.29 15.58
C GLU A 510 17.93 7.15 15.79
N LEU A 511 17.64 5.93 15.29
CA LEU A 511 18.52 4.76 15.40
C LEU A 511 19.77 4.83 14.51
N MET A 512 19.63 5.45 13.32
CA MET A 512 20.71 5.43 12.33
C MET A 512 21.89 6.31 12.74
N PRO A 513 23.09 5.74 12.92
CA PRO A 513 24.31 6.49 13.17
C PRO A 513 24.56 7.52 12.09
N THR A 514 25.06 8.70 12.49
CA THR A 514 25.22 9.87 11.61
C THR A 514 25.98 9.55 10.33
N ARG A 515 27.02 8.72 10.44
CA ARG A 515 27.90 8.34 9.32
C ARG A 515 27.21 7.51 8.23
N ILE A 516 26.30 6.59 8.60
CA ILE A 516 25.61 5.70 7.65
C ILE A 516 24.15 6.08 7.43
N ARG A 517 23.67 7.16 8.06
CA ARG A 517 22.24 7.52 8.12
C ARG A 517 21.58 7.57 6.75
N SER A 518 22.14 8.31 5.80
CA SER A 518 21.53 8.49 4.48
C SER A 518 21.38 7.14 3.74
N ASN A 519 22.49 6.41 3.60
CA ASN A 519 22.49 5.13 2.87
C ASN A 519 21.73 4.04 3.64
N GLY A 520 21.90 3.99 4.97
CA GLY A 520 21.21 3.03 5.82
C GLY A 520 19.70 3.21 5.81
N MET A 521 19.21 4.45 5.89
CA MET A 521 17.78 4.75 5.77
C MET A 521 17.24 4.36 4.39
N SER A 522 17.95 4.67 3.32
CA SER A 522 17.53 4.32 1.96
C SER A 522 17.39 2.82 1.76
N ILE A 523 18.36 2.03 2.24
CA ILE A 523 18.31 0.55 2.14
C ILE A 523 17.17 0.00 3.00
N ALA A 524 17.00 0.49 4.22
CA ALA A 524 15.93 0.05 5.10
C ALA A 524 14.53 0.37 4.53
N LEU A 525 14.36 1.53 3.89
CA LEU A 525 13.15 1.90 3.16
C LEU A 525 12.90 1.01 1.94
N LEU A 526 13.96 0.67 1.20
CA LEU A 526 13.87 -0.26 0.08
C LEU A 526 13.35 -1.62 0.53
N ILE A 527 13.90 -2.17 1.62
CA ILE A 527 13.44 -3.43 2.22
C ILE A 527 11.96 -3.33 2.62
N ASN A 528 11.57 -2.25 3.29
CA ASN A 528 10.20 -1.98 3.68
C ASN A 528 9.24 -2.08 2.48
N GLN A 529 9.52 -1.35 1.41
CA GLN A 529 8.68 -1.33 0.23
C GLN A 529 8.69 -2.65 -0.55
N ALA A 530 9.85 -3.33 -0.61
CA ALA A 530 9.97 -4.63 -1.26
C ALA A 530 9.11 -5.70 -0.57
N VAL A 531 9.13 -5.75 0.77
CA VAL A 531 8.28 -6.64 1.57
C VAL A 531 6.80 -6.35 1.31
N SER A 532 6.40 -5.09 1.32
CA SER A 532 5.02 -4.68 1.02
C SER A 532 4.57 -5.14 -0.37
N THR A 533 5.40 -4.93 -1.38
CA THR A 533 5.14 -5.35 -2.78
C THR A 533 5.00 -6.86 -2.89
N ALA A 534 5.91 -7.62 -2.28
CA ALA A 534 5.89 -9.08 -2.31
C ALA A 534 4.60 -9.64 -1.68
N ILE A 535 4.20 -9.10 -0.53
CA ILE A 535 2.98 -9.51 0.17
C ILE A 535 1.74 -9.18 -0.69
N ALA A 536 1.64 -7.98 -1.24
CA ALA A 536 0.50 -7.59 -2.06
C ALA A 536 0.38 -8.43 -3.34
N ALA A 537 1.51 -8.76 -3.98
CA ALA A 537 1.55 -9.59 -5.20
C ALA A 537 1.13 -11.05 -4.93
N THR A 538 1.39 -11.56 -3.74
CA THR A 538 1.09 -12.96 -3.39
C THR A 538 -0.22 -13.12 -2.60
N PHE A 539 -0.91 -12.03 -2.24
CA PHE A 539 -2.05 -12.06 -1.33
C PHE A 539 -3.21 -12.92 -1.86
N LEU A 540 -3.81 -12.56 -3.00
CA LEU A 540 -4.96 -13.31 -3.54
C LEU A 540 -4.60 -14.75 -3.95
N PRO A 541 -3.44 -15.05 -4.58
CA PRO A 541 -3.03 -16.43 -4.83
C PRO A 541 -2.91 -17.28 -3.55
N THR A 542 -2.38 -16.70 -2.46
CA THR A 542 -2.25 -17.39 -1.17
C THR A 542 -3.62 -17.59 -0.51
N VAL A 543 -4.46 -16.56 -0.54
CA VAL A 543 -5.85 -16.66 -0.04
C VAL A 543 -6.62 -17.72 -0.82
N GLY A 544 -6.49 -17.76 -2.14
CA GLY A 544 -7.14 -18.77 -2.98
C GLY A 544 -6.74 -20.20 -2.59
N LYS A 545 -5.43 -20.44 -2.36
CA LYS A 545 -4.90 -21.78 -2.01
C LYS A 545 -5.17 -22.18 -0.57
N HIS A 546 -4.92 -21.28 0.38
CA HIS A 546 -4.83 -21.60 1.80
C HIS A 546 -5.90 -20.91 2.66
N GLY A 547 -6.63 -19.94 2.09
CA GLY A 547 -7.66 -19.16 2.77
C GLY A 547 -7.14 -17.91 3.44
N TYR A 548 -8.08 -17.06 3.83
CA TYR A 548 -7.80 -15.81 4.55
C TYR A 548 -7.17 -16.07 5.93
N SER A 549 -7.61 -17.11 6.64
CA SER A 549 -7.08 -17.45 7.97
C SER A 549 -5.56 -17.64 7.95
N THR A 550 -5.04 -18.33 6.94
CA THR A 550 -3.59 -18.56 6.78
C THR A 550 -2.82 -17.26 6.62
N MET A 551 -3.34 -16.31 5.84
CA MET A 551 -2.72 -14.99 5.68
C MET A 551 -2.69 -14.22 7.00
N PHE A 552 -3.82 -14.16 7.72
CA PHE A 552 -3.89 -13.44 8.99
C PHE A 552 -3.01 -14.06 10.08
N PHE A 553 -2.93 -15.38 10.16
CA PHE A 553 -1.99 -16.05 11.07
C PHE A 553 -0.53 -15.83 10.67
N GLY A 554 -0.22 -15.79 9.37
CA GLY A 554 1.10 -15.45 8.87
C GLY A 554 1.50 -14.01 9.25
N PHE A 555 0.60 -13.04 9.08
CA PHE A 555 0.83 -11.66 9.51
C PHE A 555 0.99 -11.56 11.04
N ALA A 556 0.20 -12.30 11.81
CA ALA A 556 0.35 -12.37 13.27
C ALA A 556 1.73 -12.91 13.67
N ALA A 557 2.19 -13.99 13.04
CA ALA A 557 3.51 -14.57 13.30
C ALA A 557 4.65 -13.57 12.98
N CYS A 558 4.59 -12.88 11.86
CA CYS A 558 5.55 -11.81 11.53
C CYS A 558 5.48 -10.65 12.55
N THR A 559 4.27 -10.33 13.04
CA THR A 559 4.08 -9.26 14.03
C THR A 559 4.63 -9.68 15.41
N VAL A 560 4.64 -10.97 15.75
CA VAL A 560 5.33 -11.46 16.97
C VAL A 560 6.83 -11.17 16.89
N ILE A 561 7.47 -11.39 15.74
CA ILE A 561 8.88 -11.02 15.52
C ILE A 561 9.05 -9.50 15.71
N TYR A 562 8.12 -8.71 15.16
CA TYR A 562 8.12 -7.25 15.33
C TYR A 562 8.04 -6.86 16.81
N PHE A 563 7.09 -7.44 17.55
CA PHE A 563 6.91 -7.19 18.98
C PHE A 563 8.18 -7.50 19.78
N ILE A 564 8.76 -8.68 19.59
CA ILE A 564 10.00 -9.09 20.26
C ILE A 564 11.12 -8.10 19.92
N THR A 565 11.26 -7.73 18.65
CA THR A 565 12.30 -6.80 18.20
C THR A 565 12.12 -5.42 18.86
N ALA A 566 10.89 -4.90 18.91
CA ALA A 566 10.62 -3.61 19.53
C ALA A 566 10.73 -3.64 21.05
N ALA A 567 10.24 -4.69 21.71
CA ALA A 567 10.21 -4.78 23.17
C ALA A 567 11.58 -5.11 23.78
N VAL A 568 12.40 -5.94 23.11
CA VAL A 568 13.66 -6.43 23.67
C VAL A 568 14.84 -5.61 23.14
N PHE A 569 14.98 -5.50 21.82
CA PHE A 569 16.18 -4.98 21.18
C PHE A 569 16.16 -3.48 20.91
N LEU A 570 14.99 -2.85 20.79
CA LEU A 570 14.91 -1.41 20.56
C LEU A 570 15.21 -0.65 21.86
N PRO A 571 16.24 0.24 21.90
CA PRO A 571 16.41 1.16 23.01
C PRO A 571 15.32 2.24 22.99
N GLU A 572 14.95 2.78 24.15
CA GLU A 572 14.11 3.98 24.19
C GLU A 572 14.92 5.19 23.72
N THR A 573 14.45 5.85 22.68
CA THR A 573 15.13 6.98 22.04
C THR A 573 14.63 8.34 22.52
N LYS A 574 13.49 8.36 23.24
CA LYS A 574 12.88 9.59 23.74
C LYS A 574 13.84 10.36 24.64
N GLY A 575 14.11 11.63 24.27
CA GLY A 575 14.92 12.56 25.05
C GLY A 575 16.41 12.26 25.05
N LYS A 576 16.87 11.29 24.24
CA LYS A 576 18.29 10.97 24.07
C LYS A 576 18.86 11.69 22.85
N THR A 577 20.13 12.08 22.93
CA THR A 577 20.89 12.56 21.79
C THR A 577 21.29 11.41 20.88
N LEU A 578 21.64 11.71 19.64
CA LEU A 578 22.07 10.70 18.67
C LEU A 578 23.38 10.03 19.13
N GLU A 579 24.26 10.81 19.76
CA GLU A 579 25.53 10.36 20.32
C GLU A 579 25.31 9.38 21.48
N GLU A 580 24.33 9.62 22.34
CA GLU A 580 23.95 8.71 23.43
C GLU A 580 23.38 7.39 22.91
N ILE A 581 22.63 7.43 21.79
CA ILE A 581 22.10 6.23 21.13
C ILE A 581 23.23 5.45 20.46
N GLU A 582 24.19 6.12 19.80
CA GLU A 582 25.38 5.47 19.23
C GLU A 582 26.22 4.80 20.32
N ALA A 583 26.45 5.49 21.45
CA ALA A 583 27.21 4.96 22.58
C ALA A 583 26.57 3.72 23.21
N HIS A 584 25.24 3.65 23.23
CA HIS A 584 24.50 2.45 23.69
C HIS A 584 24.90 1.20 22.89
N PHE A 585 25.10 1.33 21.58
CA PHE A 585 25.49 0.20 20.71
C PHE A 585 27.00 -0.06 20.67
N GLU A 586 27.86 0.82 21.22
CA GLU A 586 29.28 0.56 21.40
C GLU A 586 29.55 -0.33 22.63
N GLY A 587 28.72 -0.22 23.67
CA GLY A 587 28.87 -0.97 24.94
C GLY A 587 28.05 -2.26 25.00
N ALA A 588 27.22 -2.55 24.03
CA ALA A 588 26.42 -3.78 23.91
C ALA A 588 27.14 -4.83 23.01
#